data_0c691374257204582a6140086a030203
#
_entry.id   0c691374257204582a6140086a030203
#
_cell.length_a   1.000
_cell.length_b   1.000
_cell.length_c   1.000
_cell.angle_alpha   90.00
_cell.angle_beta   90.00
_cell.angle_gamma   90.00
#
_symmetry.space_group_name_H-M   'P 1'
#
loop_
_entity.id
_entity.type
_entity.pdbx_description
1 polymer ?
#
loop_
_entity_poly.entity_id
_entity_poly.type
_entity_poly.pdbx_seq_one_letter_code
_entity_poly.pdbx_strand_id
1 'polypeptide(L)'
;MNTQVPIMIWTAGYKTDTMKSIIGKKIGMTSIFDTTGKQTAVTIIEAGPCVVTQKKTVETDGYNALQIAFGDKKEKHSVKAEINHFAKANTAPKRFVKEIRDSETDKNVGESITVDIFAEGDSVAVVGTSKGKGFQGVVKRH
;
A
#
# COMPACT_ATOMS: atom_id res chain seq x y z
N MET A 1 0.28 17.06 14.33
CA MET A 1 0.35 15.59 14.19
C MET A 1 0.13 15.25 12.74
N ASN A 2 1.19 14.80 12.08
CA ASN A 2 1.15 14.51 10.64
C ASN A 2 0.53 13.11 10.46
N THR A 3 -0.78 13.05 10.23
CA THR A 3 -1.48 11.78 9.99
C THR A 3 -1.13 11.33 8.57
N GLN A 4 -0.03 10.59 8.48
CA GLN A 4 0.42 10.01 7.21
C GLN A 4 -0.53 8.86 6.86
N VAL A 5 -1.39 9.11 5.88
CA VAL A 5 -2.35 8.12 5.41
C VAL A 5 -1.64 7.17 4.44
N PRO A 6 -1.79 5.86 4.60
CA PRO A 6 -1.23 4.89 3.65
C PRO A 6 -1.92 5.03 2.30
N ILE A 7 -1.13 4.89 1.26
CA ILE A 7 -1.59 4.90 -0.13
C ILE A 7 -1.41 3.49 -0.67
N MET A 8 -2.45 2.95 -1.29
CA MET A 8 -2.35 1.72 -2.08
C MET A 8 -2.06 2.08 -3.53
N ILE A 9 -1.11 1.40 -4.12
CA ILE A 9 -0.70 1.57 -5.51
C ILE A 9 -0.85 0.22 -6.20
N TRP A 10 -1.51 0.19 -7.35
CA TRP A 10 -1.58 -0.99 -8.22
C TRP A 10 -1.47 -0.58 -9.69
N THR A 11 -1.04 -1.50 -10.53
CA THR A 11 -1.00 -1.27 -11.97
C THR A 11 -2.40 -1.24 -12.56
N ALA A 12 -2.72 -0.17 -13.30
CA ALA A 12 -3.97 -0.04 -14.05
C ALA A 12 -3.77 -0.68 -15.44
N GLY A 13 -4.00 -1.98 -15.56
CA GLY A 13 -3.93 -2.71 -16.83
C GLY A 13 -5.27 -3.31 -17.22
N TYR A 14 -5.68 -3.13 -18.47
CA TYR A 14 -6.77 -3.87 -19.09
C TYR A 14 -6.31 -5.31 -19.33
N LYS A 15 -6.97 -6.28 -18.66
CA LYS A 15 -6.91 -7.73 -18.87
C LYS A 15 -5.61 -8.47 -18.46
N THR A 16 -5.77 -9.37 -17.51
CA THR A 16 -5.03 -10.63 -17.28
C THR A 16 -3.56 -10.59 -16.87
N ASP A 17 -3.01 -9.49 -16.36
CA ASP A 17 -1.71 -9.55 -15.72
C ASP A 17 -1.87 -9.36 -14.20
N THR A 18 -1.14 -10.19 -13.47
CA THR A 18 -0.98 -10.23 -12.03
C THR A 18 -1.09 -8.82 -11.43
N MET A 19 -2.12 -8.56 -10.63
CA MET A 19 -2.27 -7.24 -9.98
C MET A 19 -1.09 -6.99 -9.05
N LYS A 20 -0.07 -6.27 -9.57
CA LYS A 20 1.04 -5.78 -8.76
C LYS A 20 0.50 -4.69 -7.84
N SER A 21 0.55 -4.90 -6.55
CA SER A 21 0.03 -3.95 -5.56
C SER A 21 0.98 -3.77 -4.40
N ILE A 22 1.12 -2.55 -3.91
CA ILE A 22 2.00 -2.21 -2.80
C ILE A 22 1.37 -1.12 -1.93
N ILE A 23 1.70 -1.12 -0.65
CA ILE A 23 1.34 -0.02 0.25
C ILE A 23 2.50 0.97 0.30
N GLY A 24 2.19 2.24 0.17
CA GLY A 24 3.17 3.31 0.26
C GLY A 24 2.71 4.48 1.10
N LYS A 25 3.60 5.43 1.26
CA LYS A 25 3.39 6.67 2.01
C LYS A 25 3.83 7.85 1.15
N LYS A 26 2.96 8.84 0.96
CA LYS A 26 3.33 10.08 0.29
C LYS A 26 4.34 10.85 1.15
N ILE A 27 5.53 11.11 0.63
CA ILE A 27 6.56 11.93 1.26
C ILE A 27 6.34 13.40 0.92
N GLY A 28 6.15 13.71 -0.35
CA GLY A 28 6.01 15.08 -0.81
C GLY A 28 5.78 15.17 -2.31
N MET A 29 5.94 16.38 -2.83
CA MET A 29 5.91 16.67 -4.26
C MET A 29 7.17 17.44 -4.63
N THR A 30 7.65 17.21 -5.85
CA THR A 30 8.76 17.91 -6.45
C THR A 30 8.51 18.07 -7.95
N SER A 31 9.46 18.62 -8.68
CA SER A 31 9.43 18.65 -10.13
C SER A 31 10.70 18.05 -10.70
N ILE A 32 10.58 17.40 -11.82
CA ILE A 32 11.69 16.88 -12.62
C ILE A 32 11.66 17.53 -13.99
N PHE A 33 12.84 17.65 -14.60
CA PHE A 33 12.99 18.15 -15.95
C PHE A 33 13.22 16.97 -16.90
N ASP A 34 12.47 16.95 -17.97
CA ASP A 34 12.67 15.99 -19.05
C ASP A 34 13.89 16.39 -19.90
N THR A 35 14.39 15.48 -20.74
CA THR A 35 15.49 15.70 -21.69
C THR A 35 15.24 16.92 -22.62
N THR A 36 13.98 17.25 -22.85
CA THR A 36 13.55 18.43 -23.62
C THR A 36 13.53 19.72 -22.82
N GLY A 37 13.89 19.71 -21.52
CA GLY A 37 13.81 20.86 -20.62
C GLY A 37 12.42 21.16 -20.08
N LYS A 38 11.41 20.32 -20.37
CA LYS A 38 10.05 20.48 -19.86
C LYS A 38 9.98 20.10 -18.39
N GLN A 39 9.46 20.99 -17.56
CA GLN A 39 9.23 20.73 -16.15
C GLN A 39 7.93 19.91 -15.94
N THR A 40 8.05 18.81 -15.22
CA THR A 40 6.91 17.96 -14.87
C THR A 40 6.81 17.83 -13.34
N ALA A 41 5.62 18.11 -12.78
CA ALA A 41 5.36 17.93 -11.35
C ALA A 41 5.22 16.44 -11.04
N VAL A 42 5.93 15.98 -9.98
CA VAL A 42 5.91 14.58 -9.55
C VAL A 42 5.62 14.47 -8.07
N THR A 43 4.99 13.37 -7.68
CA THR A 43 4.76 13.00 -6.29
C THR A 43 5.75 11.91 -5.88
N ILE A 44 6.45 12.13 -4.78
CA ILE A 44 7.36 11.14 -4.20
C ILE A 44 6.60 10.27 -3.22
N ILE A 45 6.66 8.97 -3.44
CA ILE A 45 6.01 7.96 -2.60
C ILE A 45 7.08 6.96 -2.12
N GLU A 46 7.17 6.79 -0.80
CA GLU A 46 7.93 5.70 -0.18
C GLU A 46 7.08 4.42 -0.28
N ALA A 47 7.43 3.51 -1.17
CA ALA A 47 6.69 2.28 -1.43
C ALA A 47 7.44 1.07 -0.90
N GLY A 48 6.86 0.37 0.08
CA GLY A 48 7.46 -0.81 0.71
C GLY A 48 8.67 -0.53 1.61
N PRO A 49 9.39 -1.58 2.08
CA PRO A 49 9.02 -2.99 1.91
C PRO A 49 7.73 -3.36 2.63
N CYS A 50 6.86 -4.10 1.96
CA CYS A 50 5.64 -4.67 2.54
C CYS A 50 5.87 -6.15 2.84
N VAL A 51 5.39 -6.64 3.99
CA VAL A 51 5.50 -8.05 4.37
C VAL A 51 4.15 -8.72 4.21
N VAL A 52 4.15 -9.93 3.64
CA VAL A 52 2.96 -10.78 3.54
C VAL A 52 2.68 -11.39 4.91
N THR A 53 1.53 -11.07 5.50
CA THR A 53 1.14 -11.54 6.83
C THR A 53 0.20 -12.74 6.80
N GLN A 54 -0.61 -12.86 5.75
CA GLN A 54 -1.55 -13.96 5.60
C GLN A 54 -1.90 -14.17 4.13
N LYS A 55 -2.04 -15.42 3.71
CA LYS A 55 -2.62 -15.82 2.43
C LYS A 55 -4.01 -16.40 2.71
N LYS A 56 -5.03 -15.84 2.08
CA LYS A 56 -6.41 -16.31 2.15
C LYS A 56 -6.74 -17.10 0.90
N THR A 57 -7.44 -18.22 1.08
CA THR A 57 -7.85 -19.10 -0.01
C THR A 57 -9.37 -19.33 0.01
N VAL A 58 -9.92 -19.71 -1.13
CA VAL A 58 -11.35 -19.98 -1.24
C VAL A 58 -11.81 -21.08 -0.26
N GLU A 59 -10.94 -22.05 0.02
CA GLU A 59 -11.26 -23.19 0.89
C GLU A 59 -11.41 -22.78 2.36
N THR A 60 -10.58 -21.82 2.83
CA THR A 60 -10.56 -21.42 4.24
C THR A 60 -11.37 -20.16 4.52
N ASP A 61 -11.31 -19.19 3.61
CA ASP A 61 -11.87 -17.84 3.81
C ASP A 61 -13.00 -17.51 2.83
N GLY A 62 -13.26 -18.37 1.84
CA GLY A 62 -14.29 -18.17 0.82
C GLY A 62 -13.87 -17.25 -0.33
N TYR A 63 -12.66 -16.71 -0.31
CA TYR A 63 -12.11 -15.87 -1.38
C TYR A 63 -10.57 -15.90 -1.37
N ASN A 64 -9.97 -15.59 -2.50
CA ASN A 64 -8.52 -15.45 -2.62
C ASN A 64 -8.08 -14.03 -2.30
N ALA A 65 -7.15 -13.87 -1.37
CA ALA A 65 -6.53 -12.59 -1.07
C ALA A 65 -5.14 -12.76 -0.43
N LEU A 66 -4.31 -11.76 -0.64
CA LEU A 66 -3.02 -11.64 0.01
C LEU A 66 -3.07 -10.47 1.00
N GLN A 67 -2.86 -10.73 2.28
CA GLN A 67 -2.77 -9.69 3.28
C GLN A 67 -1.33 -9.20 3.37
N ILE A 68 -1.11 -7.90 3.14
CA ILE A 68 0.19 -7.25 3.22
C ILE A 68 0.21 -6.20 4.32
N ALA A 69 1.36 -6.02 4.93
CA ALA A 69 1.57 -5.08 6.02
C ALA A 69 2.76 -4.15 5.76
N PHE A 70 2.61 -2.88 6.15
CA PHE A 70 3.59 -1.81 5.92
C PHE A 70 3.76 -0.91 7.13
N GLY A 71 4.99 -0.40 7.31
CA GLY A 71 5.34 0.58 8.34
C GLY A 71 5.44 -0.02 9.74
N ASP A 72 6.54 0.17 10.41
CA ASP A 72 6.80 -0.41 11.73
C ASP A 72 5.95 0.24 12.84
N LYS A 73 5.48 -0.57 13.76
CA LYS A 73 4.74 -0.18 14.95
C LYS A 73 5.48 -0.67 16.18
N LYS A 74 5.68 0.19 17.16
CA LYS A 74 6.32 -0.19 18.43
C LYS A 74 5.42 -1.19 19.17
N GLU A 75 6.00 -2.24 19.74
CA GLU A 75 5.26 -3.29 20.47
C GLU A 75 4.40 -2.74 21.61
N LYS A 76 4.91 -1.72 22.32
CA LYS A 76 4.15 -1.04 23.39
C LYS A 76 2.82 -0.39 22.94
N HIS A 77 2.64 -0.18 21.66
CA HIS A 77 1.41 0.36 21.06
C HIS A 77 0.57 -0.73 20.39
N SER A 78 0.99 -1.99 20.48
CA SER A 78 0.33 -3.13 19.83
C SER A 78 -0.41 -3.96 20.89
N VAL A 79 -1.59 -4.45 20.52
CA VAL A 79 -2.37 -5.37 21.36
C VAL A 79 -1.77 -6.76 21.23
N LYS A 80 -1.86 -7.58 22.30
CA LYS A 80 -1.34 -8.95 22.33
C LYS A 80 -1.81 -9.81 21.14
N ALA A 81 -3.05 -9.63 20.70
CA ALA A 81 -3.60 -10.32 19.54
C ALA A 81 -2.89 -9.94 18.23
N GLU A 82 -2.58 -8.64 18.05
CA GLU A 82 -1.81 -8.16 16.88
C GLU A 82 -0.40 -8.75 16.89
N ILE A 83 0.29 -8.71 18.03
CA ILE A 83 1.64 -9.27 18.17
C ILE A 83 1.65 -10.75 17.77
N ASN A 84 0.69 -11.53 18.26
CA ASN A 84 0.58 -12.95 17.93
C ASN A 84 0.28 -13.17 16.44
N HIS A 85 -0.51 -12.28 15.81
CA HIS A 85 -0.79 -12.34 14.37
C HIS A 85 0.48 -12.14 13.54
N PHE A 86 1.26 -11.10 13.87
CA PHE A 86 2.51 -10.82 13.16
C PHE A 86 3.62 -11.85 13.45
N ALA A 87 3.65 -12.42 14.66
CA ALA A 87 4.57 -13.49 15.01
C ALA A 87 4.42 -14.73 14.11
N LYS A 88 3.19 -15.06 13.66
CA LYS A 88 2.94 -16.15 12.70
C LYS A 88 3.64 -15.90 11.33
N ALA A 89 3.81 -14.64 10.96
CA ALA A 89 4.52 -14.24 9.74
C ALA A 89 6.01 -13.92 9.99
N ASN A 90 6.54 -14.24 11.17
CA ASN A 90 7.93 -13.94 11.58
C ASN A 90 8.31 -12.46 11.39
N THR A 91 7.37 -11.53 11.64
CA THR A 91 7.61 -10.10 11.48
C THR A 91 7.19 -9.31 12.72
N ALA A 92 7.82 -8.16 12.91
CA ALA A 92 7.42 -7.20 13.94
C ALA A 92 6.04 -6.59 13.61
N PRO A 93 5.30 -6.09 14.62
CA PRO A 93 4.02 -5.44 14.40
C PRO A 93 4.12 -4.30 13.38
N LYS A 94 3.20 -4.27 12.43
CA LYS A 94 3.12 -3.25 11.38
C LYS A 94 1.92 -2.32 11.62
N ARG A 95 2.03 -1.11 11.09
CA ARG A 95 1.04 -0.05 11.31
C ARG A 95 -0.17 -0.16 10.39
N PHE A 96 0.08 -0.52 9.15
CA PHE A 96 -0.93 -0.59 8.11
C PHE A 96 -1.02 -2.00 7.57
N VAL A 97 -2.22 -2.55 7.57
CA VAL A 97 -2.52 -3.87 7.04
C VAL A 97 -3.64 -3.72 6.02
N LYS A 98 -3.47 -4.29 4.85
CA LYS A 98 -4.47 -4.28 3.77
C LYS A 98 -4.48 -5.62 3.05
N GLU A 99 -5.65 -5.97 2.54
CA GLU A 99 -5.83 -7.14 1.69
C GLU A 99 -5.90 -6.74 0.22
N ILE A 100 -5.20 -7.50 -0.58
CA ILE A 100 -5.24 -7.41 -2.04
C ILE A 100 -6.02 -8.64 -2.49
N ARG A 101 -7.21 -8.44 -3.02
CA ARG A 101 -8.05 -9.51 -3.57
C ARG A 101 -7.59 -9.82 -4.99
N ASP A 102 -7.83 -11.07 -5.40
CA ASP A 102 -7.53 -11.57 -6.75
C ASP A 102 -6.07 -11.36 -7.19
N SER A 103 -5.15 -11.26 -6.20
CA SER A 103 -3.74 -11.24 -6.51
C SER A 103 -3.27 -12.68 -6.77
N GLU A 104 -2.82 -12.95 -7.98
CA GLU A 104 -2.15 -14.21 -8.35
C GLU A 104 -0.69 -14.24 -7.87
N THR A 105 -0.33 -13.41 -6.93
CA THR A 105 1.05 -13.36 -6.45
C THR A 105 1.34 -14.61 -5.61
N ASP A 106 2.19 -15.49 -6.10
CA ASP A 106 2.67 -16.69 -5.41
C ASP A 106 3.66 -16.38 -4.28
N LYS A 107 3.39 -15.32 -3.54
CA LYS A 107 4.17 -14.95 -2.36
C LYS A 107 3.73 -15.73 -1.14
N ASN A 108 4.71 -16.23 -0.39
CA ASN A 108 4.49 -16.93 0.86
C ASN A 108 4.41 -15.96 2.04
N VAL A 109 3.79 -16.43 3.12
CA VAL A 109 3.74 -15.68 4.39
C VAL A 109 5.15 -15.43 4.90
N GLY A 110 5.45 -14.18 5.29
CA GLY A 110 6.77 -13.73 5.73
C GLY A 110 7.65 -13.15 4.61
N GLU A 111 7.30 -13.33 3.34
CA GLU A 111 8.06 -12.71 2.25
C GLU A 111 7.80 -11.21 2.16
N SER A 112 8.82 -10.48 1.68
CA SER A 112 8.72 -9.04 1.44
C SER A 112 8.42 -8.72 -0.02
N ILE A 113 7.63 -7.67 -0.21
CA ILE A 113 7.31 -7.07 -1.51
C ILE A 113 7.98 -5.70 -1.54
N THR A 114 8.88 -5.48 -2.50
CA THR A 114 9.61 -4.23 -2.71
C THR A 114 9.10 -3.49 -3.96
N VAL A 115 9.56 -2.28 -4.18
CA VAL A 115 9.17 -1.45 -5.31
C VAL A 115 9.60 -2.02 -6.67
N ASP A 116 10.56 -2.95 -6.67
CA ASP A 116 11.13 -3.56 -7.89
C ASP A 116 10.12 -4.32 -8.75
N ILE A 117 8.92 -4.56 -8.22
CA ILE A 117 7.82 -5.14 -8.99
C ILE A 117 7.29 -4.20 -10.07
N PHE A 118 7.54 -2.89 -9.96
CA PHE A 118 7.13 -1.86 -10.93
C PHE A 118 8.30 -1.49 -11.83
N ALA A 119 7.99 -1.20 -13.09
CA ALA A 119 8.94 -0.69 -14.07
C ALA A 119 8.68 0.80 -14.36
N GLU A 120 9.69 1.49 -14.85
CA GLU A 120 9.53 2.87 -15.34
C GLU A 120 8.53 2.90 -16.50
N GLY A 121 7.60 3.86 -16.47
CA GLY A 121 6.53 3.97 -17.47
C GLY A 121 5.26 3.18 -17.15
N ASP A 122 5.25 2.36 -16.10
CA ASP A 122 4.03 1.67 -15.67
C ASP A 122 2.93 2.68 -15.29
N SER A 123 1.72 2.46 -15.81
CA SER A 123 0.54 3.20 -15.38
C SER A 123 0.02 2.62 -14.07
N VAL A 124 -0.06 3.44 -13.04
CA VAL A 124 -0.48 3.03 -11.70
C VAL A 124 -1.74 3.74 -11.24
N ALA A 125 -2.63 3.01 -10.56
CA ALA A 125 -3.74 3.58 -9.84
C ALA A 125 -3.36 3.78 -8.37
N VAL A 126 -3.65 4.94 -7.82
CA VAL A 126 -3.31 5.31 -6.44
C VAL A 126 -4.57 5.60 -5.66
N VAL A 127 -4.80 4.85 -4.58
CA VAL A 127 -5.94 5.06 -3.67
C VAL A 127 -5.45 5.46 -2.30
N GLY A 128 -6.03 6.50 -1.77
CA GLY A 128 -5.73 6.98 -0.43
C GLY A 128 -6.93 7.70 0.19
N THR A 129 -6.90 7.87 1.50
CA THR A 129 -7.91 8.65 2.22
C THR A 129 -7.43 10.09 2.37
N SER A 130 -8.18 11.05 1.84
CA SER A 130 -7.85 12.45 1.96
C SER A 130 -8.10 12.97 3.39
N LYS A 131 -7.43 14.06 3.75
CA LYS A 131 -7.67 14.72 5.04
C LYS A 131 -9.11 15.22 5.12
N GLY A 132 -9.83 14.85 6.18
CA GLY A 132 -11.16 15.33 6.45
C GLY A 132 -11.19 16.86 6.68
N LYS A 133 -12.24 17.51 6.21
CA LYS A 133 -12.45 18.96 6.34
C LYS A 133 -13.65 19.30 7.23
N GLY A 134 -14.20 18.33 7.93
CA GLY A 134 -15.39 18.47 8.75
C GLY A 134 -16.66 18.71 7.92
N PHE A 135 -17.72 19.16 8.58
CA PHE A 135 -18.96 19.58 7.91
C PHE A 135 -18.75 20.97 7.31
N GLN A 136 -18.96 21.11 6.01
CA GLN A 136 -18.80 22.37 5.30
C GLN A 136 -20.14 22.87 4.76
N GLY A 137 -20.37 24.19 4.85
CA GLY A 137 -21.48 24.87 4.21
C GLY A 137 -21.39 24.80 2.68
N VAL A 138 -22.52 25.04 2.02
CA VAL A 138 -22.69 24.89 0.56
C VAL A 138 -21.64 25.66 -0.23
N VAL A 139 -21.35 26.92 0.16
CA VAL A 139 -20.37 27.80 -0.52
C VAL A 139 -18.93 27.25 -0.55
N LYS A 140 -18.56 26.39 0.42
CA LYS A 140 -17.22 25.77 0.45
C LYS A 140 -17.19 24.38 -0.16
N ARG A 141 -18.34 23.76 -0.35
CA ARG A 141 -18.45 22.37 -0.81
C ARG A 141 -18.67 22.28 -2.33
N HIS A 142 -19.23 23.32 -2.94
CA HIS A 142 -19.50 23.42 -4.37
C HIS A 142 -18.85 24.65 -4.99
#